data_3c861d5ff4ecab4f0a7df87a637267a3
#
_entry.id   3c861d5ff4ecab4f0a7df87a637267a3
#
_cell.length_a   1.000
_cell.length_b   1.000
_cell.length_c   1.000
_cell.angle_alpha   90.00
_cell.angle_beta   90.00
_cell.angle_gamma   90.00
#
_symmetry.space_group_name_H-M   'P 1'
#
loop_
_entity.id
_entity.type
_entity.pdbx_description
1 polymer ?
#
loop_
_entity_poly.entity_id
_entity_poly.type
_entity_poly.pdbx_seq_one_letter_code
_entity_poly.pdbx_strand_id
1 'polypeptide(L)'
;MKRQGPVRLWAAAFWLLVWEGASLALAATTGGRMLLLASPVQALGRLLALAATAEFWQAAAFSSLRILGGFFLSCVLAVALAALAARLRWVRELLSPLVAVVKAVPVVSFIILALIFFSSENLSLLISALMVFPPVYLNVLEGIGHTDVQLLEMARVFRVPLSRQLRGIYLPAVLPYFRSAVSLGLGFCWKSGAAAEVIGLPAGSIGEALYTAKVYFQTGDLFAWTAVIVAISVLFERLFLRLVDAAVRKAGG
;
A
#
# COMPACT_ATOMS: atom_id res chain seq x y z
N MET A 1 -1.42 12.69 17.88
CA MET A 1 -2.42 12.45 16.81
C MET A 1 -3.67 11.83 17.41
N LYS A 2 -4.85 12.49 17.28
CA LYS A 2 -6.13 11.90 17.69
C LYS A 2 -6.34 10.60 16.89
N ARG A 3 -6.52 9.47 17.59
CA ARG A 3 -7.01 8.23 16.96
C ARG A 3 -8.29 8.58 16.20
N GLN A 4 -8.31 8.35 14.90
CA GLN A 4 -9.59 8.35 14.17
C GLN A 4 -10.50 7.38 14.93
N GLY A 5 -11.62 7.89 15.43
CA GLY A 5 -12.58 7.05 16.16
C GLY A 5 -13.04 5.90 15.26
N PRO A 6 -13.53 4.81 15.86
CA PRO A 6 -14.04 3.69 15.08
C PRO A 6 -15.08 4.18 14.08
N VAL A 7 -14.99 3.71 12.83
CA VAL A 7 -15.99 4.01 11.79
C VAL A 7 -17.36 3.73 12.39
N ARG A 8 -18.18 4.75 12.50
CA ARG A 8 -19.50 4.62 13.12
C ARG A 8 -20.37 3.77 12.20
N LEU A 9 -20.85 2.66 12.70
CA LEU A 9 -21.65 1.67 11.93
C LEU A 9 -22.83 2.32 11.18
N TRP A 10 -23.46 3.32 11.78
CA TRP A 10 -24.55 4.06 11.13
C TRP A 10 -24.11 4.77 9.85
N ALA A 11 -22.88 5.32 9.82
CA ALA A 11 -22.36 6.03 8.64
C ALA A 11 -22.05 5.02 7.51
N ALA A 12 -21.51 3.85 7.84
CA ALA A 12 -21.32 2.78 6.86
C ALA A 12 -22.66 2.29 6.32
N ALA A 13 -23.64 2.05 7.20
CA ALA A 13 -24.98 1.63 6.81
C ALA A 13 -25.67 2.68 5.91
N PHE A 14 -25.54 3.98 6.24
CA PHE A 14 -26.07 5.06 5.41
C PHE A 14 -25.52 5.00 3.98
N TRP A 15 -24.21 4.89 3.80
CA TRP A 15 -23.61 4.83 2.47
C TRP A 15 -23.96 3.56 1.70
N LEU A 16 -24.09 2.42 2.39
CA LEU A 16 -24.57 1.19 1.76
C LEU A 16 -26.04 1.31 1.29
N LEU A 17 -26.91 1.95 2.07
CA LEU A 17 -28.29 2.23 1.67
C LEU A 17 -28.37 3.21 0.48
N VAL A 18 -27.54 4.25 0.48
CA VAL A 18 -27.43 5.18 -0.67
C VAL A 18 -26.97 4.43 -1.92
N TRP A 19 -25.99 3.55 -1.81
CA TRP A 19 -25.53 2.75 -2.95
C TRP A 19 -26.60 1.77 -3.44
N GLU A 20 -27.27 1.04 -2.53
CA GLU A 20 -28.38 0.13 -2.89
C GLU A 20 -29.51 0.90 -3.58
N GLY A 21 -29.94 2.05 -3.01
CA GLY A 21 -30.98 2.89 -3.59
C GLY A 21 -30.62 3.43 -4.98
N ALA A 22 -29.37 3.86 -5.18
CA ALA A 22 -28.87 4.30 -6.48
C ALA A 22 -28.87 3.15 -7.52
N SER A 23 -28.47 1.94 -7.11
CA SER A 23 -28.50 0.77 -7.98
C SER A 23 -29.92 0.42 -8.41
N LEU A 24 -30.88 0.41 -7.46
CA LEU A 24 -32.29 0.15 -7.74
C LEU A 24 -32.92 1.22 -8.65
N ALA A 25 -32.64 2.50 -8.38
CA ALA A 25 -33.12 3.61 -9.21
C ALA A 25 -32.61 3.50 -10.67
N LEU A 26 -31.34 3.17 -10.83
CA LEU A 26 -30.74 2.97 -12.16
C LEU A 26 -31.34 1.77 -12.89
N ALA A 27 -31.57 0.65 -12.19
CA ALA A 27 -32.22 -0.53 -12.74
C ALA A 27 -33.64 -0.23 -13.21
N ALA A 28 -34.39 0.58 -12.46
CA ALA A 28 -35.76 0.97 -12.82
C ALA A 28 -35.80 1.88 -14.06
N THR A 29 -34.85 2.81 -14.22
CA THR A 29 -34.79 3.73 -15.36
C THR A 29 -34.31 3.08 -16.65
N THR A 30 -33.43 2.07 -16.57
CA THR A 30 -32.84 1.38 -17.72
C THR A 30 -33.61 0.13 -18.14
N GLY A 31 -34.77 -0.15 -17.51
CA GLY A 31 -35.60 -1.32 -17.83
C GLY A 31 -34.91 -2.65 -17.55
N GLY A 32 -33.94 -2.70 -16.65
CA GLY A 32 -33.21 -3.90 -16.23
C GLY A 32 -32.24 -4.46 -17.29
N ARG A 33 -32.12 -3.81 -18.44
CA ARG A 33 -31.32 -4.31 -19.56
C ARG A 33 -29.81 -4.14 -19.41
N MET A 34 -29.34 -3.28 -18.51
CA MET A 34 -27.92 -3.05 -18.28
C MET A 34 -27.70 -2.75 -16.80
N LEU A 35 -27.18 -3.72 -16.07
CA LEU A 35 -26.74 -3.56 -14.68
C LEU A 35 -25.44 -2.71 -14.69
N LEU A 36 -25.59 -1.41 -14.94
CA LEU A 36 -24.47 -0.46 -14.94
C LEU A 36 -23.83 -0.30 -13.57
N LEU A 37 -24.65 -0.47 -12.52
CA LEU A 37 -24.21 -0.39 -11.13
C LEU A 37 -24.72 -1.60 -10.36
N ALA A 38 -23.83 -2.54 -10.05
CA ALA A 38 -24.21 -3.67 -9.19
C ALA A 38 -24.52 -3.18 -7.78
N SER A 39 -25.57 -3.75 -7.16
CA SER A 39 -25.92 -3.44 -5.78
C SER A 39 -24.92 -4.08 -4.79
N PRO A 40 -24.77 -3.55 -3.57
CA PRO A 40 -24.01 -4.19 -2.49
C PRO A 40 -24.38 -5.66 -2.28
N VAL A 41 -25.67 -5.99 -2.34
CA VAL A 41 -26.16 -7.37 -2.17
C VAL A 41 -25.70 -8.27 -3.32
N GLN A 42 -25.77 -7.78 -4.56
CA GLN A 42 -25.27 -8.51 -5.74
C GLN A 42 -23.74 -8.70 -5.67
N ALA A 43 -22.99 -7.65 -5.32
CA ALA A 43 -21.54 -7.72 -5.15
C ALA A 43 -21.14 -8.74 -4.08
N LEU A 44 -21.86 -8.78 -2.96
CA LEU A 44 -21.63 -9.76 -1.90
C LEU A 44 -21.94 -11.18 -2.35
N GLY A 45 -23.07 -11.40 -3.04
CA GLY A 45 -23.41 -12.70 -3.60
C GLY A 45 -22.36 -13.22 -4.59
N ARG A 46 -21.84 -12.34 -5.47
CA ARG A 46 -20.77 -12.69 -6.39
C ARG A 46 -19.46 -12.96 -5.66
N LEU A 47 -19.14 -12.17 -4.63
CA LEU A 47 -17.94 -12.39 -3.80
C LEU A 47 -17.97 -13.79 -3.14
N LEU A 48 -19.11 -14.20 -2.57
CA LEU A 48 -19.25 -15.52 -1.96
C LEU A 48 -19.13 -16.65 -2.98
N ALA A 49 -19.71 -16.47 -4.18
CA ALA A 49 -19.57 -17.43 -5.27
C ALA A 49 -18.12 -17.56 -5.75
N LEU A 50 -17.42 -16.46 -5.93
CA LEU A 50 -16.01 -16.43 -6.32
C LEU A 50 -15.13 -17.05 -5.22
N ALA A 51 -15.36 -16.75 -3.96
CA ALA A 51 -14.60 -17.27 -2.83
C ALA A 51 -14.69 -18.81 -2.68
N ALA A 52 -15.68 -19.44 -3.29
CA ALA A 52 -15.79 -20.89 -3.36
C ALA A 52 -14.87 -21.54 -4.41
N THR A 53 -14.23 -20.74 -5.28
CA THR A 53 -13.38 -21.25 -6.37
C THR A 53 -11.89 -21.21 -5.97
N ALA A 54 -11.11 -22.14 -6.52
CA ALA A 54 -9.65 -22.16 -6.30
C ALA A 54 -8.95 -21.00 -7.00
N GLU A 55 -9.42 -20.61 -8.18
CA GLU A 55 -8.88 -19.51 -8.98
C GLU A 55 -8.91 -18.19 -8.21
N PHE A 56 -9.96 -17.96 -7.43
CA PHE A 56 -10.08 -16.77 -6.58
C PHE A 56 -8.91 -16.64 -5.59
N TRP A 57 -8.60 -17.72 -4.87
CA TRP A 57 -7.52 -17.72 -3.88
C TRP A 57 -6.15 -17.67 -4.53
N GLN A 58 -5.98 -18.29 -5.70
CA GLN A 58 -4.75 -18.19 -6.48
C GLN A 58 -4.49 -16.76 -6.93
N ALA A 59 -5.50 -16.08 -7.49
CA ALA A 59 -5.38 -14.69 -7.91
C ALA A 59 -5.11 -13.74 -6.73
N ALA A 60 -5.81 -13.94 -5.59
CA ALA A 60 -5.58 -13.18 -4.39
C ALA A 60 -4.17 -13.36 -3.83
N ALA A 61 -3.66 -14.60 -3.82
CA ALA A 61 -2.31 -14.90 -3.37
C ALA A 61 -1.25 -14.33 -4.34
N PHE A 62 -1.43 -14.51 -5.65
CA PHE A 62 -0.53 -13.99 -6.68
C PHE A 62 -0.33 -12.48 -6.54
N SER A 63 -1.43 -11.71 -6.56
CA SER A 63 -1.38 -10.25 -6.44
C SER A 63 -0.83 -9.81 -5.10
N SER A 64 -1.26 -10.44 -4.00
CA SER A 64 -0.78 -10.10 -2.66
C SER A 64 0.73 -10.32 -2.51
N LEU A 65 1.27 -11.44 -2.97
CA LEU A 65 2.70 -11.73 -2.87
C LEU A 65 3.54 -10.73 -3.63
N ARG A 66 3.11 -10.30 -4.82
CA ARG A 66 3.84 -9.33 -5.63
C ARG A 66 3.76 -7.91 -5.07
N ILE A 67 2.56 -7.46 -4.72
CA ILE A 67 2.35 -6.12 -4.16
C ILE A 67 3.09 -5.98 -2.83
N LEU A 68 2.95 -6.96 -1.94
CA LEU A 68 3.65 -6.97 -0.65
C LEU A 68 5.14 -7.19 -0.80
N GLY A 69 5.56 -8.01 -1.76
CA GLY A 69 6.97 -8.17 -2.12
C GLY A 69 7.61 -6.83 -2.50
N GLY A 70 6.94 -6.04 -3.33
CA GLY A 70 7.34 -4.67 -3.69
C GLY A 70 7.38 -3.74 -2.48
N PHE A 71 6.38 -3.81 -1.60
CA PHE A 71 6.35 -3.05 -0.36
C PHE A 71 7.54 -3.36 0.56
N PHE A 72 7.82 -4.63 0.83
CA PHE A 72 8.95 -5.01 1.69
C PHE A 72 10.30 -4.68 1.07
N LEU A 73 10.46 -4.93 -0.22
CA LEU A 73 11.67 -4.54 -0.97
C LEU A 73 11.92 -3.05 -0.83
N SER A 74 10.89 -2.25 -1.03
CA SER A 74 10.95 -0.80 -0.90
C SER A 74 11.30 -0.36 0.52
N CYS A 75 10.68 -0.93 1.55
CA CYS A 75 10.99 -0.60 2.94
C CYS A 75 12.47 -0.87 3.27
N VAL A 76 13.00 -2.00 2.85
CA VAL A 76 14.41 -2.35 3.09
C VAL A 76 15.35 -1.37 2.36
N LEU A 77 15.12 -1.14 1.07
CA LEU A 77 15.94 -0.23 0.27
C LEU A 77 15.84 1.21 0.78
N ALA A 78 14.64 1.69 1.11
CA ALA A 78 14.42 3.05 1.58
C ALA A 78 15.08 3.31 2.94
N VAL A 79 14.98 2.36 3.88
CA VAL A 79 15.65 2.48 5.19
C VAL A 79 17.16 2.46 5.03
N ALA A 80 17.72 1.54 4.21
CA ALA A 80 19.15 1.46 3.97
C ALA A 80 19.69 2.74 3.30
N LEU A 81 19.00 3.22 2.26
CA LEU A 81 19.41 4.43 1.55
C LEU A 81 19.20 5.70 2.38
N ALA A 82 18.17 5.77 3.23
CA ALA A 82 18.00 6.89 4.17
C ALA A 82 19.13 6.94 5.22
N ALA A 83 19.51 5.78 5.78
CA ALA A 83 20.64 5.69 6.72
C ALA A 83 21.97 6.10 6.04
N LEU A 84 22.17 5.69 4.79
CA LEU A 84 23.36 6.07 4.02
C LEU A 84 23.35 7.57 3.69
N ALA A 85 22.22 8.12 3.25
CA ALA A 85 22.03 9.53 2.94
C ALA A 85 22.16 10.45 4.17
N ALA A 86 21.76 9.96 5.35
CA ALA A 86 21.98 10.68 6.61
C ALA A 86 23.48 10.83 6.95
N ARG A 87 24.29 9.84 6.53
CA ARG A 87 25.73 9.84 6.80
C ARG A 87 26.56 10.48 5.68
N LEU A 88 26.12 10.35 4.42
CA LEU A 88 26.84 10.76 3.22
C LEU A 88 26.02 11.79 2.43
N ARG A 89 26.46 13.05 2.49
CA ARG A 89 25.75 14.16 1.84
C ARG A 89 25.56 13.96 0.33
N TRP A 90 26.57 13.42 -0.36
CA TRP A 90 26.49 13.15 -1.80
C TRP A 90 25.41 12.12 -2.17
N VAL A 91 25.16 11.11 -1.30
CA VAL A 91 24.05 10.15 -1.51
C VAL A 91 22.70 10.85 -1.43
N ARG A 92 22.54 11.74 -0.45
CA ARG A 92 21.34 12.55 -0.30
C ARG A 92 21.09 13.44 -1.52
N GLU A 93 22.13 14.11 -2.01
CA GLU A 93 22.07 14.98 -3.18
C GLU A 93 21.74 14.18 -4.46
N LEU A 94 22.31 12.98 -4.62
CA LEU A 94 22.04 12.08 -5.75
C LEU A 94 20.59 11.55 -5.75
N LEU A 95 20.06 11.18 -4.59
CA LEU A 95 18.69 10.62 -4.47
C LEU A 95 17.60 11.69 -4.53
N SER A 96 17.92 12.95 -4.21
CA SER A 96 16.93 14.03 -4.18
C SER A 96 16.17 14.21 -5.49
N PRO A 97 16.80 14.32 -6.68
CA PRO A 97 16.08 14.46 -7.93
C PRO A 97 15.29 13.19 -8.29
N LEU A 98 15.79 11.99 -7.98
CA LEU A 98 15.08 10.74 -8.22
C LEU A 98 13.77 10.69 -7.42
N VAL A 99 13.84 10.99 -6.13
CA VAL A 99 12.66 11.05 -5.25
C VAL A 99 11.66 12.10 -5.73
N ALA A 100 12.14 13.27 -6.18
CA ALA A 100 11.29 14.33 -6.71
C ALA A 100 10.55 13.88 -7.96
N VAL A 101 11.23 13.21 -8.91
CA VAL A 101 10.62 12.68 -10.13
C VAL A 101 9.56 11.63 -9.81
N VAL A 102 9.87 10.66 -8.94
CA VAL A 102 8.89 9.61 -8.56
C VAL A 102 7.64 10.21 -7.92
N LYS A 103 7.77 11.29 -7.14
CA LYS A 103 6.62 11.98 -6.52
C LYS A 103 5.79 12.80 -7.50
N ALA A 104 6.40 13.34 -8.55
CA ALA A 104 5.75 14.27 -9.49
C ALA A 104 5.09 13.54 -10.66
N VAL A 105 5.65 12.43 -11.12
CA VAL A 105 5.18 11.72 -12.31
C VAL A 105 3.95 10.86 -11.98
N PRO A 106 2.89 10.91 -12.80
CA PRO A 106 1.73 10.04 -12.63
C PRO A 106 2.11 8.56 -12.68
N VAL A 107 1.55 7.75 -11.76
CA VAL A 107 1.87 6.32 -11.66
C VAL A 107 1.63 5.56 -12.98
N VAL A 108 0.59 5.93 -13.72
CA VAL A 108 0.26 5.31 -15.01
C VAL A 108 1.40 5.45 -16.02
N SER A 109 2.08 6.59 -16.04
CA SER A 109 3.23 6.81 -16.92
C SER A 109 4.38 5.85 -16.59
N PHE A 110 4.63 5.61 -15.28
CA PHE A 110 5.63 4.62 -14.87
C PHE A 110 5.22 3.19 -15.26
N ILE A 111 3.94 2.84 -15.15
CA ILE A 111 3.42 1.52 -15.55
C ILE A 111 3.69 1.28 -17.03
N ILE A 112 3.32 2.25 -17.89
CA ILE A 112 3.50 2.15 -19.35
C ILE A 112 4.99 2.05 -19.73
N LEU A 113 5.83 2.88 -19.11
CA LEU A 113 7.28 2.81 -19.34
C LEU A 113 7.86 1.47 -18.86
N ALA A 114 7.43 0.97 -17.72
CA ALA A 114 7.91 -0.29 -17.17
C ALA A 114 7.54 -1.49 -18.06
N LEU A 115 6.37 -1.47 -18.72
CA LEU A 115 5.95 -2.52 -19.66
C LEU A 115 6.87 -2.67 -20.87
N ILE A 116 7.66 -1.65 -21.21
CA ILE A 116 8.64 -1.75 -22.31
C ILE A 116 9.84 -2.62 -21.89
N PHE A 117 10.20 -2.61 -20.61
CA PHE A 117 11.44 -3.21 -20.13
C PHE A 117 11.21 -4.46 -19.26
N PHE A 118 10.04 -4.62 -18.67
CA PHE A 118 9.74 -5.68 -17.70
C PHE A 118 8.52 -6.50 -18.16
N SER A 119 8.52 -7.78 -17.76
CA SER A 119 7.35 -8.64 -17.95
C SER A 119 6.16 -8.16 -17.10
N SER A 120 4.96 -8.35 -17.62
CA SER A 120 3.71 -8.00 -16.91
C SER A 120 3.59 -8.65 -15.53
N GLU A 121 4.14 -9.84 -15.37
CA GLU A 121 4.12 -10.59 -14.10
C GLU A 121 4.80 -9.88 -12.94
N ASN A 122 5.90 -9.15 -13.18
CA ASN A 122 6.66 -8.45 -12.14
C ASN A 122 6.30 -6.97 -12.01
N LEU A 123 5.38 -6.50 -12.85
CA LEU A 123 5.02 -5.09 -12.92
C LEU A 123 4.45 -4.56 -11.62
N SER A 124 3.52 -5.30 -10.98
CA SER A 124 2.92 -4.89 -9.72
C SER A 124 3.93 -4.81 -8.57
N LEU A 125 4.93 -5.71 -8.55
CA LEU A 125 6.03 -5.66 -7.59
C LEU A 125 6.87 -4.40 -7.78
N LEU A 126 7.29 -4.11 -9.02
CA LEU A 126 8.12 -2.95 -9.35
C LEU A 126 7.40 -1.64 -9.03
N ILE A 127 6.16 -1.49 -9.48
CA ILE A 127 5.38 -0.26 -9.30
C ILE A 127 5.03 -0.04 -7.83
N SER A 128 4.67 -1.10 -7.09
CA SER A 128 4.46 -1.00 -5.64
C SER A 128 5.73 -0.56 -4.92
N ALA A 129 6.89 -1.13 -5.28
CA ALA A 129 8.17 -0.72 -4.70
C ALA A 129 8.49 0.74 -4.99
N LEU A 130 8.29 1.19 -6.22
CA LEU A 130 8.56 2.56 -6.65
C LEU A 130 7.71 3.57 -5.88
N MET A 131 6.41 3.28 -5.68
CA MET A 131 5.49 4.20 -5.01
C MET A 131 5.69 4.26 -3.49
N VAL A 132 6.16 3.17 -2.87
CA VAL A 132 6.43 3.11 -1.42
C VAL A 132 7.77 3.75 -1.07
N PHE A 133 8.73 3.75 -1.99
CA PHE A 133 10.09 4.22 -1.74
C PHE A 133 10.16 5.67 -1.24
N PRO A 134 9.58 6.68 -1.90
CA PRO A 134 9.69 8.07 -1.47
C PRO A 134 9.16 8.34 -0.05
N PRO A 135 7.93 7.94 0.31
CA PRO A 135 7.41 8.20 1.65
C PRO A 135 8.23 7.51 2.75
N VAL A 136 8.72 6.28 2.53
CA VAL A 136 9.55 5.60 3.53
C VAL A 136 10.92 6.25 3.62
N TYR A 137 11.59 6.52 2.51
CA TYR A 137 12.90 7.15 2.47
C TYR A 137 12.90 8.52 3.17
N LEU A 138 11.96 9.39 2.81
CA LEU A 138 11.91 10.75 3.36
C LEU A 138 11.60 10.75 4.85
N ASN A 139 10.62 9.97 5.31
CA ASN A 139 10.27 9.92 6.72
C ASN A 139 11.38 9.29 7.57
N VAL A 140 12.04 8.23 7.10
CA VAL A 140 13.18 7.64 7.83
C VAL A 140 14.33 8.61 7.90
N LEU A 141 14.66 9.29 6.80
CA LEU A 141 15.71 10.31 6.76
C LEU A 141 15.42 11.46 7.74
N GLU A 142 14.16 11.91 7.79
CA GLU A 142 13.68 12.92 8.73
C GLU A 142 13.80 12.43 10.17
N GLY A 143 13.36 11.20 10.46
CA GLY A 143 13.48 10.59 11.78
C GLY A 143 14.93 10.48 12.27
N ILE A 144 15.89 10.16 11.38
CA ILE A 144 17.31 10.18 11.70
C ILE A 144 17.78 11.60 12.03
N GLY A 145 17.32 12.59 11.26
CA GLY A 145 17.68 14.00 11.46
C GLY A 145 17.13 14.60 12.77
N HIS A 146 16.03 14.07 13.29
CA HIS A 146 15.42 14.50 14.56
C HIS A 146 15.92 13.70 15.78
N THR A 147 16.97 12.90 15.62
CA THR A 147 17.61 12.24 16.77
C THR A 147 18.24 13.26 17.70
N ASP A 148 18.04 13.11 18.99
CA ASP A 148 18.54 14.04 20.02
C ASP A 148 20.07 14.13 19.99
N VAL A 149 20.55 15.34 19.71
CA VAL A 149 21.99 15.63 19.62
C VAL A 149 22.68 15.41 20.97
N GLN A 150 22.03 15.71 22.08
CA GLN A 150 22.60 15.54 23.43
C GLN A 150 22.83 14.05 23.74
N LEU A 151 21.91 13.19 23.32
CA LEU A 151 22.08 11.73 23.44
C LEU A 151 23.23 11.21 22.60
N LEU A 152 23.42 11.76 21.41
CA LEU A 152 24.55 11.40 20.53
C LEU A 152 25.89 11.88 21.06
N GLU A 153 25.96 13.08 21.65
CA GLU A 153 27.14 13.61 22.32
C GLU A 153 27.50 12.77 23.54
N MET A 154 26.50 12.45 24.39
CA MET A 154 26.67 11.54 25.52
C MET A 154 27.22 10.19 25.05
N ALA A 155 26.63 9.60 24.02
CA ALA A 155 27.07 8.31 23.49
C ALA A 155 28.51 8.35 22.96
N ARG A 156 28.96 9.52 22.44
CA ARG A 156 30.34 9.75 22.00
C ARG A 156 31.29 9.83 23.18
N VAL A 157 30.96 10.62 24.23
CA VAL A 157 31.77 10.77 25.44
C VAL A 157 31.97 9.41 26.13
N PHE A 158 30.90 8.64 26.29
CA PHE A 158 30.96 7.31 26.91
C PHE A 158 31.40 6.19 25.98
N ARG A 159 31.82 6.51 24.73
CA ARG A 159 32.25 5.54 23.71
C ARG A 159 31.28 4.38 23.54
N VAL A 160 29.97 4.68 23.54
CA VAL A 160 28.91 3.67 23.34
C VAL A 160 29.07 3.04 21.95
N PRO A 161 29.14 1.71 21.84
CA PRO A 161 29.30 1.03 20.55
C PRO A 161 28.09 1.30 19.62
N LEU A 162 28.34 1.36 18.31
CA LEU A 162 27.34 1.72 17.29
C LEU A 162 26.06 0.86 17.39
N SER A 163 26.20 -0.44 17.67
CA SER A 163 25.06 -1.34 17.83
C SER A 163 24.12 -0.94 18.98
N ARG A 164 24.65 -0.42 20.08
CA ARG A 164 23.85 0.11 21.19
C ARG A 164 23.25 1.47 20.85
N GLN A 165 23.99 2.34 20.14
CA GLN A 165 23.44 3.62 19.65
C GLN A 165 22.27 3.38 18.70
N LEU A 166 22.40 2.42 17.77
CA LEU A 166 21.32 2.06 16.85
C LEU A 166 20.07 1.60 17.58
N ARG A 167 20.22 0.74 18.59
CA ARG A 167 19.07 0.20 19.35
C ARG A 167 18.49 1.19 20.36
N GLY A 168 19.33 1.94 21.06
CA GLY A 168 18.91 2.78 22.20
C GLY A 168 18.60 4.23 21.81
N ILE A 169 19.15 4.75 20.70
CA ILE A 169 19.01 6.15 20.30
C ILE A 169 18.27 6.26 18.97
N TYR A 170 18.85 5.68 17.88
CA TYR A 170 18.29 5.85 16.55
C TYR A 170 16.97 5.12 16.35
N LEU A 171 16.87 3.86 16.78
CA LEU A 171 15.65 3.06 16.55
C LEU A 171 14.43 3.68 17.23
N PRO A 172 14.45 4.10 18.51
CA PRO A 172 13.32 4.78 19.13
C PRO A 172 12.96 6.11 18.44
N ALA A 173 13.96 6.88 17.98
CA ALA A 173 13.73 8.14 17.29
C ALA A 173 13.10 7.96 15.90
N VAL A 174 13.56 6.98 15.11
CA VAL A 174 13.14 6.75 13.73
C VAL A 174 11.81 5.99 13.65
N LEU A 175 11.54 5.11 14.59
CA LEU A 175 10.41 4.17 14.52
C LEU A 175 9.03 4.85 14.39
N PRO A 176 8.72 5.98 15.06
CA PRO A 176 7.47 6.72 14.87
C PRO A 176 7.32 7.28 13.43
N TYR A 177 8.41 7.76 12.84
CA TYR A 177 8.44 8.25 11.46
C TYR A 177 8.25 7.11 10.47
N PHE A 178 8.95 5.99 10.68
CA PHE A 178 8.77 4.78 9.88
C PHE A 178 7.33 4.27 9.95
N ARG A 179 6.72 4.23 11.13
CA ARG A 179 5.32 3.86 11.30
C ARG A 179 4.37 4.73 10.46
N SER A 180 4.57 6.04 10.49
CA SER A 180 3.76 6.98 9.68
C SER A 180 3.94 6.74 8.19
N ALA A 181 5.19 6.57 7.75
CA ALA A 181 5.53 6.30 6.37
C ALA A 181 4.92 4.98 5.84
N VAL A 182 4.98 3.93 6.66
CA VAL A 182 4.42 2.61 6.32
C VAL A 182 2.91 2.65 6.19
N SER A 183 2.20 3.36 7.07
CA SER A 183 0.74 3.51 6.93
C SER A 183 0.33 4.17 5.61
N LEU A 184 1.07 5.20 5.19
CA LEU A 184 0.87 5.83 3.87
C LEU A 184 1.29 4.89 2.73
N GLY A 185 2.46 4.25 2.86
CA GLY A 185 3.04 3.36 1.86
C GLY A 185 2.15 2.15 1.57
N LEU A 186 1.50 1.56 2.58
CA LEU A 186 0.57 0.45 2.40
C LEU A 186 -0.63 0.84 1.55
N GLY A 187 -1.20 2.04 1.74
CA GLY A 187 -2.26 2.55 0.88
C GLY A 187 -1.80 2.76 -0.56
N PHE A 188 -0.57 3.26 -0.75
CA PHE A 188 -0.01 3.47 -2.09
C PHE A 188 0.33 2.17 -2.81
N CYS A 189 0.94 1.17 -2.14
CA CYS A 189 1.34 -0.07 -2.81
C CYS A 189 0.14 -0.84 -3.36
N TRP A 190 -0.96 -0.93 -2.62
CA TRP A 190 -2.17 -1.61 -3.08
C TRP A 190 -2.83 -0.89 -4.27
N LYS A 191 -2.96 0.44 -4.20
CA LYS A 191 -3.55 1.23 -5.29
C LYS A 191 -2.71 1.15 -6.56
N SER A 192 -1.40 1.33 -6.44
CA SER A 192 -0.50 1.33 -7.58
C SER A 192 -0.24 -0.07 -8.13
N GLY A 193 -0.12 -1.08 -7.26
CA GLY A 193 0.07 -2.46 -7.66
C GLY A 193 -1.14 -3.04 -8.39
N ALA A 194 -2.35 -2.81 -7.87
CA ALA A 194 -3.58 -3.21 -8.56
C ALA A 194 -3.74 -2.48 -9.92
N ALA A 195 -3.43 -1.17 -9.99
CA ALA A 195 -3.44 -0.43 -11.24
C ALA A 195 -2.42 -1.00 -12.25
N ALA A 196 -1.24 -1.40 -11.79
CA ALA A 196 -0.24 -2.03 -12.63
C ALA A 196 -0.70 -3.38 -13.19
N GLU A 197 -1.42 -4.18 -12.39
CA GLU A 197 -1.99 -5.44 -12.85
C GLU A 197 -3.14 -5.24 -13.85
N VAL A 198 -4.01 -4.24 -13.64
CA VAL A 198 -5.11 -3.93 -14.57
C VAL A 198 -4.59 -3.45 -15.94
N ILE A 199 -3.44 -2.76 -15.95
CA ILE A 199 -2.83 -2.27 -17.21
C ILE A 199 -1.94 -3.33 -17.84
N GLY A 200 -1.17 -4.06 -17.04
CA GLY A 200 -0.21 -5.06 -17.50
C GLY A 200 -0.81 -6.43 -17.76
N LEU A 201 -1.99 -6.72 -17.23
CA LEU A 201 -2.75 -7.96 -17.41
C LEU A 201 -1.93 -9.24 -17.15
N PRO A 202 -1.21 -9.36 -16.03
CA PRO A 202 -0.52 -10.61 -15.72
C PRO A 202 -1.53 -11.73 -15.45
N ALA A 203 -1.33 -12.87 -16.13
CA ALA A 203 -2.25 -14.01 -16.02
C ALA A 203 -2.44 -14.48 -14.57
N GLY A 204 -3.68 -14.73 -14.19
CA GLY A 204 -4.04 -15.18 -12.84
C GLY A 204 -3.95 -14.13 -11.75
N SER A 205 -3.97 -12.84 -12.11
CA SER A 205 -3.97 -11.73 -11.14
C SER A 205 -5.38 -11.19 -10.85
N ILE A 206 -5.52 -10.48 -9.72
CA ILE A 206 -6.74 -9.72 -9.44
C ILE A 206 -6.98 -8.64 -10.50
N GLY A 207 -5.91 -8.02 -11.02
CA GLY A 207 -6.00 -7.00 -12.06
C GLY A 207 -6.56 -7.55 -13.38
N GLU A 208 -6.14 -8.75 -13.79
CA GLU A 208 -6.72 -9.45 -14.95
C GLU A 208 -8.20 -9.77 -14.73
N ALA A 209 -8.56 -10.26 -13.53
CA ALA A 209 -9.94 -10.56 -13.18
C ALA A 209 -10.84 -9.30 -13.21
N LEU A 210 -10.34 -8.16 -12.71
CA LEU A 210 -11.01 -6.87 -12.80
C LEU A 210 -11.20 -6.42 -14.26
N TYR A 211 -10.16 -6.53 -15.07
CA TYR A 211 -10.22 -6.17 -16.47
C TYR A 211 -11.21 -7.03 -17.26
N THR A 212 -11.19 -8.34 -17.01
CA THR A 212 -12.11 -9.31 -17.61
C THR A 212 -13.55 -8.99 -17.21
N ALA A 213 -13.82 -8.76 -15.93
CA ALA A 213 -15.14 -8.36 -15.45
C ALA A 213 -15.63 -7.06 -16.12
N LYS A 214 -14.73 -6.09 -16.37
CA LYS A 214 -15.05 -4.85 -17.10
C LYS A 214 -15.42 -5.15 -18.57
N VAL A 215 -14.62 -5.96 -19.27
CA VAL A 215 -14.81 -6.25 -20.71
C VAL A 215 -16.13 -6.99 -20.94
N TYR A 216 -16.47 -7.91 -20.05
CA TYR A 216 -17.73 -8.69 -20.15
C TYR A 216 -18.91 -8.01 -19.43
N PHE A 217 -18.78 -6.76 -18.99
CA PHE A 217 -19.82 -6.02 -18.26
C PHE A 217 -20.35 -6.73 -17.02
N GLN A 218 -19.54 -7.55 -16.38
CA GLN A 218 -19.85 -8.25 -15.13
C GLN A 218 -19.64 -7.33 -13.93
N THR A 219 -20.49 -6.32 -13.77
CA THR A 219 -20.32 -5.29 -12.74
C THR A 219 -20.31 -5.86 -11.32
N GLY A 220 -21.07 -6.92 -11.06
CA GLY A 220 -21.04 -7.62 -9.77
C GLY A 220 -19.66 -8.16 -9.43
N ASP A 221 -18.98 -8.77 -10.39
CA ASP A 221 -17.62 -9.31 -10.21
C ASP A 221 -16.60 -8.20 -10.06
N LEU A 222 -16.75 -7.10 -10.79
CA LEU A 222 -15.89 -5.91 -10.67
C LEU A 222 -15.93 -5.36 -9.24
N PHE A 223 -17.13 -5.21 -8.65
CA PHE A 223 -17.27 -4.74 -7.28
C PHE A 223 -16.80 -5.79 -6.26
N ALA A 224 -17.03 -7.08 -6.53
CA ALA A 224 -16.53 -8.16 -5.67
C ALA A 224 -14.99 -8.14 -5.58
N TRP A 225 -14.28 -8.10 -6.71
CA TRP A 225 -12.82 -8.03 -6.74
C TRP A 225 -12.27 -6.73 -6.13
N THR A 226 -12.96 -5.60 -6.35
CA THR A 226 -12.60 -4.35 -5.67
C THR A 226 -12.72 -4.48 -4.16
N ALA A 227 -13.79 -5.11 -3.66
CA ALA A 227 -13.95 -5.37 -2.23
C ALA A 227 -12.85 -6.30 -1.67
N VAL A 228 -12.41 -7.29 -2.45
CA VAL A 228 -11.27 -8.16 -2.09
C VAL A 228 -9.99 -7.36 -1.90
N ILE A 229 -9.63 -6.49 -2.85
CA ILE A 229 -8.45 -5.63 -2.75
C ILE A 229 -8.53 -4.78 -1.48
N VAL A 230 -9.67 -4.14 -1.22
CA VAL A 230 -9.87 -3.32 -0.03
C VAL A 230 -9.76 -4.15 1.25
N ALA A 231 -10.38 -5.34 1.29
CA ALA A 231 -10.34 -6.21 2.46
C ALA A 231 -8.91 -6.67 2.78
N ILE A 232 -8.17 -7.14 1.78
CA ILE A 232 -6.78 -7.60 1.95
C ILE A 232 -5.88 -6.42 2.36
N SER A 233 -6.03 -5.26 1.71
CA SER A 233 -5.28 -4.04 2.03
C SER A 233 -5.47 -3.63 3.48
N VAL A 234 -6.71 -3.52 3.94
CA VAL A 234 -7.06 -3.14 5.33
C VAL A 234 -6.59 -4.18 6.33
N LEU A 235 -6.75 -5.47 6.01
CA LEU A 235 -6.30 -6.56 6.88
C LEU A 235 -4.79 -6.50 7.08
N PHE A 236 -4.04 -6.38 5.97
CA PHE A 236 -2.58 -6.32 6.02
C PHE A 236 -2.09 -5.05 6.72
N GLU A 237 -2.68 -3.89 6.44
CA GLU A 237 -2.35 -2.64 7.12
C GLU A 237 -2.51 -2.79 8.64
N ARG A 238 -3.65 -3.32 9.11
CA ARG A 238 -3.91 -3.52 10.54
C ARG A 238 -2.91 -4.48 11.18
N LEU A 239 -2.61 -5.59 10.51
CA LEU A 239 -1.66 -6.58 11.01
C LEU A 239 -0.24 -6.00 11.08
N PHE A 240 0.21 -5.37 10.01
CA PHE A 240 1.56 -4.83 9.94
C PHE A 240 1.77 -3.66 10.91
N LEU A 241 0.81 -2.73 11.03
CA LEU A 241 0.89 -1.63 11.99
C LEU A 241 0.87 -2.13 13.43
N ARG A 242 0.16 -3.22 13.76
CA ARG A 242 0.23 -3.84 15.10
C ARG A 242 1.63 -4.38 15.40
N LEU A 243 2.30 -4.97 14.41
CA LEU A 243 3.68 -5.45 14.56
C LEU A 243 4.65 -4.27 14.79
N VAL A 244 4.52 -3.21 14.00
CA VAL A 244 5.33 -1.99 14.16
C VAL A 244 5.05 -1.35 15.53
N ASP A 245 3.79 -1.24 15.95
CA ASP A 245 3.42 -0.69 17.27
C ASP A 245 3.97 -1.54 18.43
N ALA A 246 4.04 -2.85 18.27
CA ALA A 246 4.68 -3.73 19.25
C ALA A 246 6.21 -3.49 19.34
N ALA A 247 6.85 -3.29 18.17
CA ALA A 247 8.27 -2.94 18.10
C ALA A 247 8.56 -1.56 18.73
N VAL A 248 7.68 -0.55 18.49
CA VAL A 248 7.77 0.78 19.10
C VAL A 248 7.72 0.68 20.62
N ARG A 249 6.75 -0.06 21.16
CA ARG A 249 6.63 -0.24 22.63
C ARG A 249 7.84 -0.92 23.26
N LYS A 250 8.41 -1.91 22.57
CA LYS A 250 9.60 -2.63 23.04
C LYS A 250 10.89 -1.80 22.95
N ALA A 251 10.94 -0.83 22.05
CA ALA A 251 12.09 0.04 21.88
C ALA A 251 12.06 1.28 22.79
N GLY A 252 10.87 1.69 23.26
CA GLY A 252 10.69 2.87 24.12
C GLY A 252 10.55 2.57 25.62
N GLY A 253 10.58 1.30 26.02
CA GLY A 253 10.67 0.86 27.42
C GLY A 253 12.01 0.18 27.69
#